data_2e7da298ff4cb7956f35a9410eb1c621
#
_entry.id   2e7da298ff4cb7956f35a9410eb1c621
#
_cell.length_a   1.000
_cell.length_b   1.000
_cell.length_c   1.000
_cell.angle_alpha   90.00
_cell.angle_beta   90.00
_cell.angle_gamma   90.00
#
_symmetry.space_group_name_H-M   'P 1'
#
loop_
_entity.id
_entity.type
_entity.pdbx_description
1 polymer ?
#
loop_
_entity_poly.entity_id
_entity_poly.type
_entity_poly.pdbx_seq_one_letter_code
_entity_poly.pdbx_strand_id
1 'polypeptide(L)'
;MASGKEIRTQIGSIKNTQKITSAMEMVAASKMRKAQDRMAATRPYSDKIYNVIQHLAFAHPEYKHPYLQDREESKRVGYIVVSSDRGLCGGLNNNLFKSVLKDIKTKLDAGLEVDVCAIGQKASTFFKRLPVNLVSQKVQFGDAPQAHELIGTVKVCFLSTTAASVHPATWYPVFISHYTRHICRSTTDDCPSSF
;
A
#
# COMPACT_ATOMS: atom_id res chain seq x y z
N MET A 1 -46.07 13.13 16.34
CA MET A 1 -45.49 14.46 16.08
C MET A 1 -44.39 14.72 17.11
N ALA A 2 -43.17 15.02 16.68
CA ALA A 2 -42.08 15.34 17.59
C ALA A 2 -42.39 16.60 18.40
N SER A 3 -42.21 16.53 19.71
CA SER A 3 -42.45 17.69 20.61
C SER A 3 -41.43 18.80 20.29
N GLY A 4 -41.84 20.08 20.38
CA GLY A 4 -40.94 21.22 20.15
C GLY A 4 -39.69 21.22 21.04
N LYS A 5 -39.76 20.58 22.22
CA LYS A 5 -38.61 20.35 23.11
C LYS A 5 -37.61 19.36 22.51
N GLU A 6 -38.10 18.32 21.89
CA GLU A 6 -37.29 17.27 21.23
C GLU A 6 -36.50 17.82 20.02
N ILE A 7 -37.15 18.65 19.21
CA ILE A 7 -36.53 19.34 18.08
C ILE A 7 -35.42 20.29 18.55
N ARG A 8 -35.62 21.05 19.62
CA ARG A 8 -34.59 21.94 20.19
C ARG A 8 -33.37 21.15 20.68
N THR A 9 -33.60 19.99 21.31
CA THR A 9 -32.52 19.11 21.79
C THR A 9 -31.71 18.54 20.58
N GLN A 10 -32.41 18.12 19.53
CA GLN A 10 -31.75 17.66 18.30
C GLN A 10 -30.92 18.75 17.63
N ILE A 11 -31.44 19.98 17.54
CA ILE A 11 -30.70 21.13 17.00
C ILE A 11 -29.44 21.40 17.84
N GLY A 12 -29.53 21.33 19.15
CA GLY A 12 -28.38 21.48 20.06
C GLY A 12 -27.32 20.41 19.82
N SER A 13 -27.72 19.15 19.67
CA SER A 13 -26.84 18.03 19.38
C SER A 13 -26.12 18.18 18.00
N ILE A 14 -26.86 18.57 16.97
CA ILE A 14 -26.28 18.81 15.63
C ILE A 14 -25.27 19.96 15.66
N LYS A 15 -25.56 21.06 16.35
CA LYS A 15 -24.63 22.19 16.53
C LYS A 15 -23.35 21.77 17.24
N ASN A 16 -23.46 20.92 18.27
CA ASN A 16 -22.27 20.40 18.96
C ASN A 16 -21.44 19.49 18.04
N THR A 17 -22.11 18.61 17.29
CA THR A 17 -21.44 17.75 16.29
C THR A 17 -20.73 18.58 15.23
N GLN A 18 -21.36 19.66 14.73
CA GLN A 18 -20.74 20.58 13.78
C GLN A 18 -19.45 21.20 14.35
N LYS A 19 -19.46 21.68 15.60
CA LYS A 19 -18.26 22.24 16.23
C LYS A 19 -17.14 21.22 16.36
N ILE A 20 -17.46 19.98 16.76
CA ILE A 20 -16.49 18.89 16.87
C ILE A 20 -15.89 18.56 15.50
N THR A 21 -16.73 18.44 14.48
CA THR A 21 -16.28 18.14 13.11
C THR A 21 -15.36 19.23 12.56
N SER A 22 -15.69 20.51 12.80
CA SER A 22 -14.83 21.64 12.39
C SER A 22 -13.48 21.62 13.10
N ALA A 23 -13.46 21.31 14.40
CA ALA A 23 -12.20 21.16 15.14
C ALA A 23 -11.37 19.97 14.60
N MET A 24 -12.00 18.85 14.28
CA MET A 24 -11.33 17.68 13.67
C MET A 24 -10.76 18.03 12.29
N GLU A 25 -11.44 18.82 11.49
CA GLU A 25 -10.98 19.29 10.20
C GLU A 25 -9.68 20.10 10.34
N MET A 26 -9.62 21.04 11.28
CA MET A 26 -8.40 21.83 11.53
C MET A 26 -7.20 20.96 11.93
N VAL A 27 -7.43 19.98 12.81
CA VAL A 27 -6.39 19.04 13.24
C VAL A 27 -5.94 18.17 12.07
N ALA A 28 -6.87 17.67 11.25
CA ALA A 28 -6.56 16.85 10.08
C ALA A 28 -5.76 17.64 9.03
N ALA A 29 -6.14 18.90 8.77
CA ALA A 29 -5.42 19.78 7.84
C ALA A 29 -3.97 20.04 8.29
N SER A 30 -3.75 20.27 9.60
CA SER A 30 -2.40 20.42 10.15
C SER A 30 -1.55 19.14 9.99
N LYS A 31 -2.13 17.96 10.25
CA LYS A 31 -1.44 16.68 10.08
C LYS A 31 -1.13 16.38 8.62
N MET A 32 -2.05 16.73 7.71
CA MET A 32 -1.86 16.55 6.26
C MET A 32 -0.70 17.42 5.77
N ARG A 33 -0.62 18.68 6.18
CA ARG A 33 0.51 19.56 5.82
C ARG A 33 1.84 18.96 6.27
N LYS A 34 1.96 18.50 7.51
CA LYS A 34 3.17 17.85 8.02
C LYS A 34 3.54 16.58 7.24
N ALA A 35 2.54 15.80 6.82
CA ALA A 35 2.79 14.61 5.99
C ALA A 35 3.27 14.98 4.59
N GLN A 36 2.69 16.03 3.97
CA GLN A 36 3.12 16.57 2.68
C GLN A 36 4.56 17.10 2.73
N ASP A 37 4.92 17.85 3.78
CA ASP A 37 6.27 18.36 3.97
C ASP A 37 7.30 17.22 4.06
N ARG A 38 6.99 16.17 4.82
CA ARG A 38 7.85 14.97 4.91
C ARG A 38 8.00 14.27 3.58
N MET A 39 6.90 14.10 2.86
CA MET A 39 6.92 13.48 1.52
C MET A 39 7.76 14.31 0.55
N ALA A 40 7.60 15.64 0.55
CA ALA A 40 8.38 16.52 -0.29
C ALA A 40 9.89 16.46 0.02
N ALA A 41 10.26 16.34 1.31
CA ALA A 41 11.65 16.19 1.73
C ALA A 41 12.29 14.85 1.31
N THR A 42 11.50 13.77 1.25
CA THR A 42 12.03 12.43 0.91
C THR A 42 11.98 12.12 -0.59
N ARG A 43 11.14 12.80 -1.36
CA ARG A 43 10.95 12.56 -2.80
C ARG A 43 12.24 12.67 -3.63
N PRO A 44 13.09 13.70 -3.48
CA PRO A 44 14.33 13.80 -4.25
C PRO A 44 15.28 12.62 -4.04
N TYR A 45 15.30 12.07 -2.81
CA TYR A 45 16.09 10.87 -2.50
C TYR A 45 15.54 9.63 -3.19
N SER A 46 14.22 9.45 -3.18
CA SER A 46 13.55 8.34 -3.86
C SER A 46 13.81 8.35 -5.36
N ASP A 47 13.70 9.52 -6.01
CA ASP A 47 13.95 9.69 -7.44
C ASP A 47 15.41 9.38 -7.79
N LYS A 48 16.37 9.80 -6.96
CA LYS A 48 17.78 9.50 -7.16
C LYS A 48 18.10 8.01 -6.99
N ILE A 49 17.54 7.36 -5.97
CA ILE A 49 17.72 5.91 -5.77
C ILE A 49 17.14 5.12 -6.95
N TYR A 50 15.98 5.51 -7.46
CA TYR A 50 15.39 4.86 -8.61
C TYR A 50 16.34 4.91 -9.82
N ASN A 51 16.92 6.06 -10.11
CA ASN A 51 17.91 6.21 -11.19
C ASN A 51 19.14 5.35 -10.95
N VAL A 52 19.65 5.30 -9.72
CA VAL A 52 20.82 4.44 -9.38
C VAL A 52 20.51 2.97 -9.61
N ILE A 53 19.33 2.49 -9.23
CA ILE A 53 18.91 1.10 -9.45
C ILE A 53 18.83 0.80 -10.94
N GLN A 54 18.27 1.72 -11.75
CA GLN A 54 18.25 1.56 -13.21
C GLN A 54 19.66 1.46 -13.81
N HIS A 55 20.56 2.36 -13.42
CA HIS A 55 21.95 2.31 -13.88
C HIS A 55 22.66 1.03 -13.45
N LEU A 56 22.42 0.56 -12.23
CA LEU A 56 23.02 -0.68 -11.72
C LEU A 56 22.52 -1.90 -12.50
N ALA A 57 21.26 -1.92 -12.88
CA ALA A 57 20.67 -3.01 -13.67
C ALA A 57 21.33 -3.14 -15.06
N PHE A 58 21.73 -2.01 -15.66
CA PHE A 58 22.36 -1.97 -16.98
C PHE A 58 23.89 -2.09 -16.97
N ALA A 59 24.55 -1.63 -15.87
CA ALA A 59 26.02 -1.50 -15.83
C ALA A 59 26.77 -2.81 -15.54
N HIS A 60 26.14 -3.79 -14.88
CA HIS A 60 26.79 -5.03 -14.47
C HIS A 60 26.00 -6.27 -14.89
N PRO A 61 26.16 -6.74 -16.14
CA PRO A 61 25.50 -7.94 -16.62
C PRO A 61 25.94 -9.22 -15.90
N GLU A 62 27.15 -9.22 -15.30
CA GLU A 62 27.70 -10.38 -14.58
C GLU A 62 27.09 -10.58 -13.18
N TYR A 63 26.70 -9.50 -12.48
CA TYR A 63 26.07 -9.57 -11.17
C TYR A 63 24.60 -9.20 -11.27
N LYS A 64 23.75 -10.20 -11.36
CA LYS A 64 22.30 -10.01 -11.30
C LYS A 64 21.81 -10.18 -9.86
N HIS A 65 21.40 -9.06 -9.25
CA HIS A 65 20.75 -9.12 -7.94
C HIS A 65 19.47 -9.96 -8.02
N PRO A 66 19.13 -10.79 -7.02
CA PRO A 66 17.94 -11.66 -7.03
C PRO A 66 16.62 -10.96 -7.39
N TYR A 67 16.47 -9.66 -7.12
CA TYR A 67 15.32 -8.86 -7.52
C TYR A 67 15.31 -8.42 -8.99
N LEU A 68 16.46 -8.47 -9.67
CA LEU A 68 16.62 -8.06 -11.09
C LEU A 68 16.68 -9.27 -12.01
N GLN A 69 16.55 -10.48 -11.48
CA GLN A 69 16.52 -11.70 -12.28
C GLN A 69 15.12 -11.94 -12.82
N ASP A 70 15.01 -12.06 -14.13
CA ASP A 70 13.78 -12.52 -14.77
C ASP A 70 13.53 -13.99 -14.43
N ARG A 71 12.31 -14.30 -14.05
CA ARG A 71 11.88 -15.65 -13.68
C ARG A 71 10.84 -16.12 -14.68
N GLU A 72 11.23 -17.06 -15.50
CA GLU A 72 10.37 -17.60 -16.56
C GLU A 72 9.16 -18.36 -16.02
N GLU A 73 9.27 -19.00 -14.84
CA GLU A 73 8.18 -19.74 -14.21
C GLU A 73 7.99 -19.31 -12.75
N SER A 74 7.20 -18.28 -12.51
CA SER A 74 6.77 -17.98 -11.15
C SER A 74 5.38 -18.56 -10.88
N LYS A 75 5.31 -19.55 -9.98
CA LYS A 75 4.02 -20.17 -9.54
C LYS A 75 3.34 -19.40 -8.42
N ARG A 76 4.03 -18.40 -7.86
CA ARG A 76 3.54 -17.60 -6.72
C ARG A 76 3.71 -16.12 -7.00
N VAL A 77 2.71 -15.34 -6.59
CA VAL A 77 2.71 -13.88 -6.74
C VAL A 77 2.49 -13.26 -5.37
N GLY A 78 3.37 -12.32 -4.97
CA GLY A 78 3.26 -11.61 -3.70
C GLY A 78 2.78 -10.16 -3.88
N TYR A 79 1.84 -9.74 -3.04
CA TYR A 79 1.34 -8.37 -2.99
C TYR A 79 1.71 -7.70 -1.68
N ILE A 80 2.35 -6.54 -1.74
CA ILE A 80 2.53 -5.66 -0.59
C ILE A 80 1.45 -4.60 -0.65
N VAL A 81 0.46 -4.71 0.22
CA VAL A 81 -0.69 -3.80 0.25
C VAL A 81 -0.57 -2.84 1.41
N VAL A 82 -0.44 -1.55 1.10
CA VAL A 82 -0.35 -0.47 2.09
C VAL A 82 -1.70 0.23 2.22
N SER A 83 -2.27 0.22 3.41
CA SER A 83 -3.54 0.87 3.74
C SER A 83 -3.41 1.82 4.92
N SER A 84 -4.47 2.57 5.21
CA SER A 84 -4.51 3.36 6.44
C SER A 84 -4.83 2.51 7.68
N ASP A 85 -4.39 2.96 8.85
CA ASP A 85 -4.79 2.36 10.13
C ASP A 85 -6.18 2.80 10.54
N ARG A 86 -6.52 4.07 10.31
CA ARG A 86 -7.80 4.69 10.68
C ARG A 86 -8.74 4.78 9.49
N GLY A 87 -10.02 4.97 9.77
CA GLY A 87 -11.05 5.25 8.77
C GLY A 87 -11.17 6.75 8.46
N LEU A 88 -12.33 7.15 7.99
CA LEU A 88 -12.69 8.53 7.61
C LEU A 88 -11.85 9.09 6.45
N CYS A 89 -11.38 8.21 5.59
CA CYS A 89 -10.60 8.55 4.38
C CYS A 89 -11.41 8.37 3.08
N GLY A 90 -12.74 8.44 3.17
CA GLY A 90 -13.63 8.24 2.01
C GLY A 90 -13.47 6.86 1.39
N GLY A 91 -13.44 6.79 0.07
CA GLY A 91 -13.30 5.55 -0.69
C GLY A 91 -11.87 5.04 -0.86
N LEU A 92 -10.86 5.66 -0.25
CA LEU A 92 -9.45 5.37 -0.47
C LEU A 92 -9.11 3.87 -0.35
N ASN A 93 -9.36 3.29 0.82
CA ASN A 93 -9.07 1.88 1.07
C ASN A 93 -9.96 0.95 0.23
N ASN A 94 -11.24 1.28 0.08
CA ASN A 94 -12.18 0.44 -0.69
C ASN A 94 -11.82 0.39 -2.18
N ASN A 95 -11.41 1.50 -2.76
CA ASN A 95 -10.99 1.54 -4.16
C ASN A 95 -9.69 0.75 -4.37
N LEU A 96 -8.72 0.89 -3.43
CA LEU A 96 -7.52 0.08 -3.43
C LEU A 96 -7.85 -1.41 -3.38
N PHE A 97 -8.66 -1.83 -2.43
CA PHE A 97 -9.01 -3.25 -2.26
C PHE A 97 -9.76 -3.82 -3.45
N LYS A 98 -10.69 -3.05 -4.07
CA LYS A 98 -11.35 -3.47 -5.30
C LYS A 98 -10.37 -3.71 -6.44
N SER A 99 -9.40 -2.82 -6.63
CA SER A 99 -8.37 -2.96 -7.66
C SER A 99 -7.50 -4.20 -7.41
N VAL A 100 -7.00 -4.36 -6.18
CA VAL A 100 -6.17 -5.50 -5.78
C VAL A 100 -6.93 -6.82 -5.91
N LEU A 101 -8.20 -6.87 -5.48
CA LEU A 101 -9.02 -8.08 -5.61
C LEU A 101 -9.25 -8.50 -7.06
N LYS A 102 -9.47 -7.54 -7.95
CA LYS A 102 -9.62 -7.82 -9.37
C LYS A 102 -8.36 -8.47 -9.94
N ASP A 103 -7.21 -7.95 -9.55
CA ASP A 103 -5.92 -8.46 -10.00
C ASP A 103 -5.61 -9.84 -9.37
N ILE A 104 -5.81 -10.01 -8.07
CA ILE A 104 -5.67 -11.28 -7.35
C ILE A 104 -6.55 -12.35 -8.01
N LYS A 105 -7.81 -12.04 -8.32
CA LYS A 105 -8.72 -12.99 -8.97
C LYS A 105 -8.18 -13.44 -10.31
N THR A 106 -7.70 -12.53 -11.14
CA THR A 106 -7.08 -12.86 -12.43
C THR A 106 -5.87 -13.79 -12.27
N LYS A 107 -5.06 -13.61 -11.21
CA LYS A 107 -3.90 -14.46 -10.94
C LYS A 107 -4.30 -15.84 -10.41
N LEU A 108 -5.30 -15.92 -9.53
CA LEU A 108 -5.85 -17.19 -9.05
C LEU A 108 -6.50 -18.00 -10.18
N ASP A 109 -7.24 -17.32 -11.07
CA ASP A 109 -7.86 -17.96 -12.25
C ASP A 109 -6.78 -18.50 -13.22
N ALA A 110 -5.58 -17.90 -13.22
CA ALA A 110 -4.41 -18.41 -13.96
C ALA A 110 -3.67 -19.55 -13.21
N GLY A 111 -4.16 -20.00 -12.07
CA GLY A 111 -3.56 -21.10 -11.30
C GLY A 111 -2.34 -20.71 -10.45
N LEU A 112 -2.12 -19.40 -10.22
CA LEU A 112 -1.01 -18.90 -9.40
C LEU A 112 -1.41 -18.83 -7.92
N GLU A 113 -0.51 -19.17 -7.03
CA GLU A 113 -0.68 -18.94 -5.59
C GLU A 113 -0.46 -17.46 -5.26
N VAL A 114 -1.26 -16.93 -4.34
CA VAL A 114 -1.19 -15.51 -3.97
C VAL A 114 -0.82 -15.34 -2.51
N ASP A 115 0.33 -14.69 -2.30
CA ASP A 115 0.81 -14.26 -1.00
C ASP A 115 0.54 -12.77 -0.80
N VAL A 116 0.07 -12.39 0.39
CA VAL A 116 -0.22 -10.99 0.71
C VAL A 116 0.56 -10.57 1.95
N CYS A 117 1.18 -9.39 1.85
CA CYS A 117 1.77 -8.69 2.96
C CYS A 117 0.95 -7.43 3.24
N ALA A 118 0.26 -7.38 4.37
CA ALA A 118 -0.63 -6.29 4.73
C ALA A 118 0.06 -5.27 5.65
N ILE A 119 0.14 -4.03 5.19
CA ILE A 119 0.64 -2.89 5.95
C ILE A 119 -0.55 -1.97 6.25
N GLY A 120 -0.84 -1.77 7.54
CA GLY A 120 -1.99 -1.01 8.02
C GLY A 120 -3.17 -1.86 8.45
N GLN A 121 -3.92 -1.33 9.43
CA GLN A 121 -5.00 -2.05 10.09
C GLN A 121 -6.13 -2.43 9.14
N LYS A 122 -6.47 -1.57 8.17
CA LYS A 122 -7.57 -1.81 7.24
C LYS A 122 -7.27 -2.94 6.28
N ALA A 123 -6.05 -3.01 5.73
CA ALA A 123 -5.62 -4.13 4.89
C ALA A 123 -5.57 -5.43 5.68
N SER A 124 -4.97 -5.43 6.86
CA SER A 124 -4.89 -6.61 7.72
C SER A 124 -6.27 -7.20 8.02
N THR A 125 -7.24 -6.37 8.43
CA THR A 125 -8.60 -6.82 8.74
C THR A 125 -9.33 -7.35 7.50
N PHE A 126 -9.08 -6.74 6.35
CA PHE A 126 -9.72 -7.11 5.09
C PHE A 126 -9.19 -8.45 4.54
N PHE A 127 -7.88 -8.58 4.41
CA PHE A 127 -7.25 -9.76 3.81
C PHE A 127 -7.32 -11.01 4.70
N LYS A 128 -7.45 -10.87 6.02
CA LYS A 128 -7.72 -12.00 6.93
C LYS A 128 -9.02 -12.77 6.63
N ARG A 129 -9.96 -12.14 5.93
CA ARG A 129 -11.26 -12.74 5.60
C ARG A 129 -11.26 -13.45 4.24
N LEU A 130 -10.19 -13.32 3.49
CA LEU A 130 -10.07 -13.86 2.14
C LEU A 130 -9.24 -15.15 2.15
N PRO A 131 -9.48 -16.06 1.22
CA PRO A 131 -8.71 -17.28 1.05
C PRO A 131 -7.37 -17.00 0.34
N VAL A 132 -6.58 -16.08 0.91
CA VAL A 132 -5.23 -15.74 0.45
C VAL A 132 -4.23 -15.98 1.58
N ASN A 133 -3.00 -16.31 1.22
CA ASN A 133 -1.96 -16.53 2.22
C ASN A 133 -1.43 -15.19 2.75
N LEU A 134 -1.73 -14.86 4.01
CA LEU A 134 -1.25 -13.65 4.67
C LEU A 134 0.12 -13.93 5.32
N VAL A 135 1.20 -13.63 4.59
CA VAL A 135 2.58 -13.94 4.99
C VAL A 135 3.06 -13.03 6.13
N SER A 136 2.74 -11.75 6.05
CA SER A 136 3.14 -10.78 7.07
C SER A 136 2.09 -9.68 7.21
N GLN A 137 2.00 -9.16 8.44
CA GLN A 137 1.14 -8.00 8.73
C GLN A 137 1.87 -7.04 9.66
N LYS A 138 1.75 -5.77 9.40
CA LYS A 138 2.20 -4.70 10.29
C LYS A 138 1.12 -3.64 10.42
N VAL A 139 0.79 -3.29 11.64
CA VAL A 139 -0.28 -2.35 11.98
C VAL A 139 0.22 -1.32 12.98
N GLN A 140 -0.52 -0.24 13.17
CA GLN A 140 -0.25 0.81 14.16
C GLN A 140 1.05 1.60 13.91
N PHE A 141 1.22 2.10 12.68
CA PHE A 141 2.36 2.96 12.33
C PHE A 141 2.28 4.39 12.91
N GLY A 142 1.15 4.77 13.48
CA GLY A 142 0.94 6.13 13.95
C GLY A 142 0.90 7.17 12.83
N ASP A 143 1.20 8.43 13.19
CA ASP A 143 1.18 9.56 12.24
C ASP A 143 2.52 9.76 11.50
N ALA A 144 3.58 9.04 11.91
CA ALA A 144 4.92 9.16 11.35
C ALA A 144 5.62 7.79 11.37
N PRO A 145 5.35 6.94 10.36
CA PRO A 145 5.98 5.62 10.27
C PRO A 145 7.50 5.76 10.17
N GLN A 146 8.21 4.94 10.93
CA GLN A 146 9.67 4.89 10.91
C GLN A 146 10.16 3.76 10.01
N ALA A 147 11.27 3.98 9.30
CA ALA A 147 11.82 2.99 8.38
C ALA A 147 12.13 1.65 9.06
N HIS A 148 12.62 1.67 10.30
CA HIS A 148 12.94 0.45 11.05
C HIS A 148 11.73 -0.44 11.34
N GLU A 149 10.52 0.13 11.41
CA GLU A 149 9.29 -0.62 11.61
C GLU A 149 8.89 -1.45 10.39
N LEU A 150 9.31 -1.01 9.21
CA LEU A 150 9.05 -1.69 7.93
C LEU A 150 10.09 -2.76 7.60
N ILE A 151 11.30 -2.69 8.19
CA ILE A 151 12.42 -3.59 7.87
C ILE A 151 12.02 -5.06 8.03
N GLY A 152 11.31 -5.40 9.10
CA GLY A 152 10.84 -6.77 9.34
C GLY A 152 9.94 -7.29 8.22
N THR A 153 8.99 -6.49 7.79
CA THR A 153 8.06 -6.81 6.70
C THR A 153 8.78 -6.94 5.36
N VAL A 154 9.66 -5.99 5.04
CA VAL A 154 10.48 -6.04 3.81
C VAL A 154 11.40 -7.25 3.82
N LYS A 155 12.00 -7.59 4.97
CA LYS A 155 12.85 -8.78 5.11
C LYS A 155 12.09 -10.07 4.85
N VAL A 156 10.86 -10.19 5.34
CA VAL A 156 10.01 -11.36 5.07
C VAL A 156 9.71 -11.47 3.57
N CYS A 157 9.36 -10.38 2.91
CA CYS A 157 9.14 -10.36 1.46
C CYS A 157 10.42 -10.76 0.70
N PHE A 158 11.58 -10.26 1.14
CA PHE A 158 12.88 -10.61 0.56
C PHE A 158 13.20 -12.10 0.73
N LEU A 159 13.04 -12.64 1.93
CA LEU A 159 13.32 -14.06 2.20
C LEU A 159 12.37 -14.98 1.42
N SER A 160 11.10 -14.62 1.29
CA SER A 160 10.14 -15.37 0.46
C SER A 160 10.52 -15.36 -1.02
N THR A 161 11.24 -14.32 -1.46
CA THR A 161 11.73 -14.22 -2.83
C THR A 161 12.99 -15.04 -3.07
N THR A 162 13.88 -15.13 -2.06
CA THR A 162 15.20 -15.76 -2.16
C THR A 162 15.24 -17.18 -1.63
N ALA A 163 14.26 -17.59 -0.83
CA ALA A 163 14.21 -18.95 -0.29
C ALA A 163 14.09 -19.96 -1.42
N ALA A 164 15.17 -20.72 -1.61
CA ALA A 164 15.35 -21.71 -2.66
C ALA A 164 14.43 -22.94 -2.56
N SER A 165 13.54 -22.98 -1.57
CA SER A 165 12.61 -24.06 -1.38
C SER A 165 11.30 -23.79 -2.12
N VAL A 166 11.22 -24.41 -3.25
CA VAL A 166 10.04 -24.79 -4.03
C VAL A 166 9.47 -23.77 -5.01
N HIS A 167 9.25 -22.50 -4.74
CA HIS A 167 8.84 -21.52 -5.77
C HIS A 167 8.98 -20.08 -5.24
N PRO A 168 9.95 -19.30 -5.74
CA PRO A 168 10.10 -17.91 -5.34
C PRO A 168 8.89 -17.06 -5.78
N ALA A 169 8.33 -16.29 -4.86
CA ALA A 169 7.22 -15.40 -5.15
C ALA A 169 7.70 -14.10 -5.82
N THR A 170 7.00 -13.67 -6.86
CA THR A 170 7.20 -12.33 -7.43
C THR A 170 6.33 -11.34 -6.66
N TRP A 171 6.94 -10.33 -6.05
CA TRP A 171 6.24 -9.35 -5.21
C TRP A 171 5.89 -8.08 -5.97
N TYR A 172 4.63 -7.70 -5.90
CA TYR A 172 4.12 -6.45 -6.46
C TYR A 172 3.80 -5.46 -5.34
N PRO A 173 4.50 -4.32 -5.23
CA PRO A 173 4.14 -3.29 -4.30
C PRO A 173 2.88 -2.55 -4.78
N VAL A 174 1.80 -2.64 -4.02
CA VAL A 174 0.58 -1.87 -4.26
C VAL A 174 0.46 -0.80 -3.18
N PHE A 175 0.77 0.43 -3.55
CA PHE A 175 0.71 1.57 -2.65
C PHE A 175 -0.63 2.30 -2.80
N ILE A 176 -1.09 2.91 -1.71
CA ILE A 176 -2.11 3.94 -1.77
C ILE A 176 -1.46 5.19 -2.40
N SER A 177 -1.41 5.24 -3.71
CA SER A 177 -1.04 6.45 -4.43
C SER A 177 -2.31 7.18 -4.83
N HIS A 178 -2.54 8.35 -4.27
CA HIS A 178 -3.62 9.23 -4.70
C HIS A 178 -3.33 9.87 -6.06
N TYR A 179 -2.12 9.68 -6.56
CA TYR A 179 -1.66 10.17 -7.85
C TYR A 179 -0.81 9.10 -8.53
N THR A 180 -1.29 8.68 -9.65
CA THR A 180 -0.71 7.78 -10.65
C THR A 180 -1.10 6.32 -10.57
N ARG A 181 -1.87 5.95 -11.59
CA ARG A 181 -2.01 4.62 -12.17
C ARG A 181 -0.64 4.07 -12.58
N HIS A 182 0.09 3.48 -11.68
CA HIS A 182 1.17 2.58 -12.07
C HIS A 182 1.24 1.44 -11.05
N ILE A 183 0.48 0.40 -11.33
CA ILE A 183 0.91 -0.94 -10.99
C ILE A 183 2.21 -1.09 -11.77
N CYS A 184 3.33 -1.14 -11.08
CA CYS A 184 4.60 -1.44 -11.73
C CYS A 184 4.55 -2.90 -12.15
N ARG A 185 4.05 -3.16 -13.35
CA ARG A 185 4.24 -4.42 -14.04
C ARG A 185 5.70 -4.47 -14.43
N SER A 186 6.49 -5.31 -13.77
CA SER A 186 7.69 -5.83 -14.39
C SER A 186 7.26 -6.97 -15.33
N THR A 187 6.73 -6.62 -16.46
CA THR A 187 6.73 -7.45 -17.66
C THR A 187 7.37 -6.61 -18.76
N THR A 188 8.30 -7.20 -19.42
CA THR A 188 9.18 -6.71 -20.46
C THR A 188 8.50 -6.24 -21.75
N ASP A 189 7.32 -5.67 -21.70
CA ASP A 189 6.69 -5.09 -22.89
C ASP A 189 5.80 -3.93 -22.44
N ASP A 190 6.30 -2.73 -22.55
CA ASP A 190 5.68 -1.40 -22.52
C ASP A 190 6.39 -0.43 -21.56
N CYS A 191 7.64 -0.14 -21.88
CA CYS A 191 8.24 1.12 -21.48
C CYS A 191 7.99 2.11 -22.62
N PRO A 192 7.06 3.07 -22.50
CA PRO A 192 6.99 4.14 -23.49
C PRO A 192 8.27 4.97 -23.37
N SER A 193 9.09 4.89 -24.41
CA SER A 193 10.17 5.82 -24.68
C SER A 193 9.57 7.21 -24.87
N SER A 194 9.53 8.01 -23.82
CA SER A 194 9.48 9.48 -23.89
C SER A 194 9.19 10.09 -22.50
N PHE A 195 10.16 10.73 -22.02
CA PHE A 195 10.43 11.81 -21.07
C PHE A 195 11.41 11.44 -19.98
#